data_603b0e22cf1632576915532d89cd60ee
#
_entry.id   603b0e22cf1632576915532d89cd60ee
#
_cell.length_a   1.000
_cell.length_b   1.000
_cell.length_c   1.000
_cell.angle_alpha   90.00
_cell.angle_beta   90.00
_cell.angle_gamma   90.00
#
_symmetry.space_group_name_H-M   'P 1'
#
loop_
_entity.id
_entity.type
_entity.pdbx_description
1 polymer ?
#
loop_
_entity_poly.entity_id
_entity_poly.type
_entity_poly.pdbx_seq_one_letter_code
_entity_poly.pdbx_strand_id
1 'polypeptide(L)'
;MAGTNDRDDLDSALEIGDDGDAPDRPEPEVIDGGMNGDEGPPDSVAAAPARFAAGAGGLDVARLYLDEIGGSKLLTAEEEVRFARLARKGDKAARQRMIVSNLRLVVKVAHRYLNRGLPLSDLIEEGNLGLIRAVEKFDPERGFRFSTYAIWWIRQSIERAIMNQTRTIRLPIHVVKEINVYLKAAKRLAQQLDHEPTTEDIADLLDKPSGEVKRMLGLGEHTASIDTAYGKDTDRHLVDRLRDEAAEDPADKIQDDDIRSGLKHWLEKLSGKQRAVVERRFGLHDYECSTLEGVAQELGVTRERVRQIQINALEQLRDILEKEGFSPDAFFR
;
A
#
# COMPACT_ATOMS: atom_id res chain seq x y z
N MET A 1 -12.81 20.26 -38.54
CA MET A 1 -11.48 20.61 -38.03
C MET A 1 -11.69 21.45 -36.79
N ALA A 2 -11.65 20.87 -35.64
CA ALA A 2 -11.42 21.50 -34.32
C ALA A 2 -11.03 20.36 -33.40
N GLY A 3 -9.73 20.13 -33.29
CA GLY A 3 -9.14 19.25 -32.29
C GLY A 3 -9.10 20.04 -31.00
N THR A 4 -10.03 19.79 -30.12
CA THR A 4 -10.01 20.28 -28.76
C THR A 4 -8.97 19.49 -27.98
N ASN A 5 -8.09 20.20 -27.32
CA ASN A 5 -6.90 19.76 -26.61
C ASN A 5 -7.31 18.94 -25.37
N ASP A 6 -7.47 17.63 -25.54
CA ASP A 6 -7.78 16.67 -24.46
C ASP A 6 -6.67 16.58 -23.36
N ARG A 7 -5.54 17.25 -23.56
CA ARG A 7 -4.41 17.33 -22.62
C ARG A 7 -4.68 18.29 -21.46
N ASP A 8 -5.35 19.41 -21.70
CA ASP A 8 -5.58 20.45 -20.69
C ASP A 8 -6.53 20.00 -19.57
N ASP A 9 -7.45 19.06 -19.85
CA ASP A 9 -8.37 18.50 -18.87
C ASP A 9 -7.71 17.48 -17.91
N LEU A 10 -6.58 16.88 -18.30
CA LEU A 10 -5.82 15.94 -17.46
C LEU A 10 -4.84 16.69 -16.55
N ASP A 11 -4.25 17.77 -17.02
CA ASP A 11 -3.30 18.58 -16.23
C ASP A 11 -4.02 19.33 -15.09
N SER A 12 -5.28 19.76 -15.28
CA SER A 12 -6.05 20.38 -14.19
C SER A 12 -6.40 19.43 -13.03
N ALA A 13 -6.27 18.11 -13.24
CA ALA A 13 -6.44 17.09 -12.20
C ALA A 13 -5.11 16.77 -11.45
N LEU A 14 -3.97 17.27 -11.92
CA LEU A 14 -2.65 17.00 -11.35
C LEU A 14 -2.15 18.09 -10.38
N GLU A 15 -2.74 19.28 -10.40
CA GLU A 15 -2.41 20.36 -9.45
C GLU A 15 -3.17 20.21 -8.11
N ILE A 16 -2.90 19.15 -7.37
CA ILE A 16 -3.12 19.15 -5.93
C ILE A 16 -1.74 18.97 -5.32
N GLY A 17 -1.14 20.09 -4.92
CA GLY A 17 0.19 20.18 -4.36
C GLY A 17 0.46 19.17 -3.25
N ASP A 18 1.64 18.59 -3.36
CA ASP A 18 2.34 17.87 -2.30
C ASP A 18 2.90 18.93 -1.35
N ASP A 19 2.17 19.21 -0.27
CA ASP A 19 2.74 19.98 0.81
C ASP A 19 2.26 19.43 2.14
N GLY A 20 3.22 18.98 2.93
CA GLY A 20 3.08 18.61 4.33
C GLY A 20 2.63 19.77 5.24
N ASP A 21 2.25 20.90 4.68
CA ASP A 21 1.66 22.03 5.38
C ASP A 21 0.30 22.36 4.72
N ALA A 22 -0.75 22.42 5.53
CA ALA A 22 -2.09 22.70 5.06
C ALA A 22 -2.13 24.05 4.35
N PRO A 23 -2.67 24.15 3.12
CA PRO A 23 -2.76 25.41 2.43
C PRO A 23 -3.60 26.39 3.27
N ASP A 24 -3.01 27.52 3.61
CA ASP A 24 -3.59 28.55 4.48
C ASP A 24 -4.76 29.31 3.82
N ARG A 25 -5.10 28.95 2.57
CA ARG A 25 -6.27 29.51 1.86
C ARG A 25 -6.74 28.55 0.76
N PRO A 26 -7.89 27.92 0.89
CA PRO A 26 -8.64 27.54 -0.29
C PRO A 26 -9.31 28.81 -0.84
N GLU A 27 -8.75 29.39 -1.89
CA GLU A 27 -9.53 30.29 -2.75
C GLU A 27 -10.66 29.45 -3.36
N PRO A 28 -11.89 29.95 -3.48
CA PRO A 28 -12.95 29.26 -4.16
C PRO A 28 -12.67 29.31 -5.68
N GLU A 29 -11.78 28.46 -6.16
CA GLU A 29 -11.78 28.15 -7.58
C GLU A 29 -13.07 27.42 -7.89
N VAL A 30 -13.86 28.05 -8.73
CA VAL A 30 -15.02 27.44 -9.39
C VAL A 30 -14.47 26.34 -10.28
N ILE A 31 -14.32 25.12 -9.71
CA ILE A 31 -14.04 23.94 -10.52
C ILE A 31 -15.36 23.55 -11.15
N ASP A 32 -15.55 24.09 -12.35
CA ASP A 32 -16.54 23.62 -13.31
C ASP A 32 -16.03 22.30 -13.88
N GLY A 33 -16.11 21.24 -13.12
CA GLY A 33 -15.81 19.86 -13.50
C GLY A 33 -17.11 19.12 -13.73
N GLY A 34 -17.56 19.12 -14.98
CA GLY A 34 -18.79 18.46 -15.43
C GLY A 34 -18.94 17.04 -14.89
N MET A 35 -19.81 16.88 -13.93
CA MET A 35 -20.60 15.68 -13.72
C MET A 35 -22.04 16.05 -14.01
N ASN A 36 -22.51 15.61 -15.18
CA ASN A 36 -23.92 15.62 -15.54
C ASN A 36 -24.75 14.92 -14.46
N GLY A 37 -25.57 15.65 -13.80
CA GLY A 37 -26.50 15.21 -12.78
C GLY A 37 -27.22 16.43 -12.24
N ASP A 38 -28.22 16.86 -13.01
CA ASP A 38 -29.29 17.79 -12.70
C ASP A 38 -29.79 17.56 -11.26
N GLU A 39 -29.42 18.42 -10.32
CA GLU A 39 -30.17 18.66 -9.09
C GLU A 39 -29.84 20.06 -8.56
N GLY A 40 -30.78 20.96 -8.81
CA GLY A 40 -30.85 22.29 -8.18
C GLY A 40 -30.80 22.24 -6.64
N PRO A 41 -30.73 23.39 -5.97
CA PRO A 41 -30.65 23.42 -4.52
C PRO A 41 -31.89 22.74 -3.91
N PRO A 42 -31.73 21.74 -3.03
CA PRO A 42 -32.90 21.09 -2.43
C PRO A 42 -33.49 22.00 -1.35
N ASP A 43 -34.52 22.71 -1.69
CA ASP A 43 -35.54 23.13 -0.71
C ASP A 43 -36.25 21.86 -0.25
N SER A 44 -36.32 21.71 1.05
CA SER A 44 -36.98 20.67 1.84
C SER A 44 -36.06 19.57 2.41
N VAL A 45 -35.54 19.87 3.61
CA VAL A 45 -35.05 18.86 4.53
C VAL A 45 -36.22 18.20 5.24
N ALA A 46 -36.82 17.23 4.56
CA ALA A 46 -37.68 16.22 5.18
C ALA A 46 -37.29 14.88 4.56
N ALA A 47 -36.13 14.37 4.93
CA ALA A 47 -35.72 13.02 4.56
C ALA A 47 -36.09 12.06 5.69
N ALA A 48 -36.98 11.16 5.36
CA ALA A 48 -37.30 9.98 6.15
C ALA A 48 -36.02 9.20 6.54
N PRO A 49 -35.97 8.55 7.71
CA PRO A 49 -34.81 7.77 8.11
C PRO A 49 -34.60 6.61 7.14
N ALA A 50 -33.40 6.58 6.51
CA ALA A 50 -32.96 5.45 5.72
C ALA A 50 -33.06 4.20 6.59
N ARG A 51 -33.88 3.22 6.13
CA ARG A 51 -34.01 1.90 6.77
C ARG A 51 -32.69 1.16 6.64
N PHE A 52 -31.89 1.17 7.68
CA PHE A 52 -30.75 0.26 7.80
C PHE A 52 -31.32 -1.16 7.97
N ALA A 53 -30.91 -2.09 7.10
CA ALA A 53 -31.27 -3.49 7.22
C ALA A 53 -30.74 -4.03 8.56
N ALA A 54 -31.66 -4.43 9.42
CA ALA A 54 -31.40 -4.97 10.73
C ALA A 54 -30.78 -6.36 10.59
N GLY A 55 -29.47 -6.44 10.86
CA GLY A 55 -28.81 -7.69 11.27
C GLY A 55 -29.13 -7.95 12.72
N ALA A 56 -29.52 -9.19 13.06
CA ALA A 56 -30.10 -9.59 14.30
C ALA A 56 -29.24 -9.29 15.55
N GLY A 57 -29.86 -8.65 16.55
CA GLY A 57 -29.60 -8.98 17.97
C GLY A 57 -28.52 -8.23 18.73
N GLY A 58 -27.93 -7.12 18.25
CA GLY A 58 -27.11 -6.21 19.06
C GLY A 58 -27.68 -4.80 19.06
N LEU A 59 -27.58 -4.08 20.18
CA LEU A 59 -27.78 -2.64 20.20
C LEU A 59 -26.91 -2.04 19.10
N ASP A 60 -27.54 -1.62 18.01
CA ASP A 60 -26.81 -1.04 16.87
C ASP A 60 -26.30 0.35 17.31
N VAL A 61 -25.04 0.39 17.74
CA VAL A 61 -24.37 1.60 18.23
C VAL A 61 -24.47 2.73 17.19
N ALA A 62 -24.39 2.38 15.90
CA ALA A 62 -24.54 3.34 14.82
C ALA A 62 -25.96 3.96 14.83
N ARG A 63 -26.99 3.16 15.14
CA ARG A 63 -28.37 3.65 15.23
C ARG A 63 -28.58 4.59 16.40
N LEU A 64 -28.04 4.24 17.57
CA LEU A 64 -28.08 5.13 18.75
C LEU A 64 -27.40 6.47 18.45
N TYR A 65 -26.25 6.45 17.82
CA TYR A 65 -25.54 7.64 17.42
C TYR A 65 -26.37 8.51 16.44
N LEU A 66 -27.00 7.88 15.43
CA LEU A 66 -27.83 8.60 14.46
C LEU A 66 -29.09 9.19 15.09
N ASP A 67 -29.70 8.50 16.04
CA ASP A 67 -30.86 8.99 16.79
C ASP A 67 -30.50 10.20 17.68
N GLU A 68 -29.33 10.14 18.36
CA GLU A 68 -28.83 11.22 19.20
C GLU A 68 -28.52 12.49 18.39
N ILE A 69 -27.79 12.37 17.28
CA ILE A 69 -27.50 13.53 16.41
C ILE A 69 -28.75 14.07 15.73
N GLY A 70 -29.74 13.19 15.46
CA GLY A 70 -31.02 13.55 14.86
C GLY A 70 -31.83 14.54 15.70
N GLY A 71 -31.73 14.45 17.02
CA GLY A 71 -32.39 15.36 17.98
C GLY A 71 -31.79 16.77 18.06
N SER A 72 -30.58 16.98 17.53
CA SER A 72 -29.90 18.27 17.58
C SER A 72 -30.56 19.30 16.66
N LYS A 73 -30.87 20.50 17.19
CA LYS A 73 -31.45 21.60 16.42
C LYS A 73 -30.43 22.16 15.41
N LEU A 74 -30.89 22.36 14.18
CA LEU A 74 -30.10 23.04 13.14
C LEU A 74 -29.96 24.54 13.49
N LEU A 75 -28.83 25.11 13.10
CA LEU A 75 -28.57 26.54 13.26
C LEU A 75 -29.16 27.34 12.10
N THR A 76 -29.69 28.54 12.42
CA THR A 76 -30.02 29.54 11.41
C THR A 76 -28.77 30.20 10.88
N ALA A 77 -28.85 30.95 9.77
CA ALA A 77 -27.71 31.65 9.20
C ALA A 77 -27.12 32.70 10.18
N GLU A 78 -27.99 33.36 10.92
CA GLU A 78 -27.58 34.37 11.93
C GLU A 78 -26.90 33.72 13.13
N GLU A 79 -27.40 32.56 13.56
CA GLU A 79 -26.80 31.76 14.64
C GLU A 79 -25.44 31.20 14.22
N GLU A 80 -25.27 30.72 12.96
CA GLU A 80 -23.99 30.27 12.42
C GLU A 80 -22.93 31.38 12.55
N VAL A 81 -23.26 32.60 12.11
CA VAL A 81 -22.35 33.75 12.19
C VAL A 81 -22.03 34.10 13.65
N ARG A 82 -23.05 34.13 14.50
CA ARG A 82 -22.87 34.44 15.94
C ARG A 82 -21.97 33.44 16.62
N PHE A 83 -22.25 32.13 16.47
CA PHE A 83 -21.44 31.09 17.13
C PHE A 83 -20.05 30.97 16.52
N ALA A 84 -19.88 31.18 15.21
CA ALA A 84 -18.58 31.23 14.59
C ALA A 84 -17.69 32.37 15.13
N ARG A 85 -18.25 33.56 15.30
CA ARG A 85 -17.54 34.71 15.92
C ARG A 85 -17.10 34.39 17.35
N LEU A 86 -17.96 33.73 18.15
CA LEU A 86 -17.63 33.35 19.52
C LEU A 86 -16.56 32.24 19.56
N ALA A 87 -16.68 31.25 18.69
CA ALA A 87 -15.70 30.16 18.56
C ALA A 87 -14.30 30.70 18.19
N ARG A 88 -14.21 31.66 17.26
CA ARG A 88 -12.94 32.37 16.92
C ARG A 88 -12.33 33.11 18.10
N LYS A 89 -13.16 33.61 19.06
CA LYS A 89 -12.70 34.23 20.30
C LYS A 89 -12.27 33.21 21.36
N GLY A 90 -12.35 31.91 21.07
CA GLY A 90 -11.94 30.86 21.99
C GLY A 90 -13.06 30.29 22.87
N ASP A 91 -14.31 30.63 22.62
CA ASP A 91 -15.45 30.09 23.38
C ASP A 91 -15.67 28.62 23.02
N LYS A 92 -15.37 27.75 23.97
CA LYS A 92 -15.51 26.28 23.83
C LYS A 92 -16.98 25.85 23.68
N ALA A 93 -17.92 26.53 24.36
CA ALA A 93 -19.34 26.20 24.30
C ALA A 93 -19.92 26.51 22.91
N ALA A 94 -19.56 27.68 22.34
CA ALA A 94 -19.94 28.04 20.98
C ALA A 94 -19.35 27.10 19.94
N ARG A 95 -18.06 26.70 20.08
CA ARG A 95 -17.40 25.72 19.22
C ARG A 95 -18.12 24.38 19.28
N GLN A 96 -18.40 23.86 20.48
CA GLN A 96 -19.13 22.61 20.65
C GLN A 96 -20.52 22.67 20.02
N ARG A 97 -21.25 23.77 20.19
CA ARG A 97 -22.58 23.97 19.59
C ARG A 97 -22.52 23.91 18.07
N MET A 98 -21.55 24.60 17.46
CA MET A 98 -21.31 24.54 16.01
C MET A 98 -21.07 23.11 15.51
N ILE A 99 -20.24 22.33 16.21
CA ILE A 99 -19.93 20.96 15.84
C ILE A 99 -21.18 20.08 15.93
N VAL A 100 -21.84 20.05 17.10
CA VAL A 100 -22.99 19.17 17.34
C VAL A 100 -24.13 19.43 16.38
N SER A 101 -24.44 20.69 16.07
CA SER A 101 -25.51 21.06 15.16
C SER A 101 -25.24 20.67 13.69
N ASN A 102 -23.99 20.37 13.34
CA ASN A 102 -23.58 20.03 11.98
C ASN A 102 -23.15 18.55 11.79
N LEU A 103 -23.25 17.68 12.82
CA LEU A 103 -22.91 16.26 12.70
C LEU A 103 -23.76 15.54 11.63
N ARG A 104 -25.02 15.92 11.48
CA ARG A 104 -25.92 15.39 10.41
C ARG A 104 -25.37 15.64 9.00
N LEU A 105 -24.65 16.77 8.80
CA LEU A 105 -24.00 17.05 7.51
C LEU A 105 -22.89 16.06 7.23
N VAL A 106 -22.10 15.70 8.26
CA VAL A 106 -21.03 14.70 8.12
C VAL A 106 -21.60 13.35 7.65
N VAL A 107 -22.67 12.87 8.29
CA VAL A 107 -23.32 11.61 7.91
C VAL A 107 -23.79 11.63 6.45
N LYS A 108 -24.42 12.75 6.02
CA LYS A 108 -24.86 12.92 4.63
C LYS A 108 -23.72 12.83 3.63
N VAL A 109 -22.55 13.40 3.97
CA VAL A 109 -21.36 13.35 3.10
C VAL A 109 -20.74 11.97 3.16
N ALA A 110 -20.55 11.37 4.34
CA ALA A 110 -19.95 10.06 4.54
C ALA A 110 -20.70 8.94 3.80
N HIS A 111 -22.02 9.03 3.76
CA HIS A 111 -22.88 8.06 3.06
C HIS A 111 -22.55 7.91 1.56
N ARG A 112 -22.01 8.94 0.91
CA ARG A 112 -21.57 8.87 -0.51
C ARG A 112 -20.30 8.04 -0.72
N TYR A 113 -19.58 7.75 0.36
CA TYR A 113 -18.31 7.01 0.36
C TYR A 113 -18.46 5.57 0.85
N LEU A 114 -19.71 5.09 1.04
CA LEU A 114 -19.98 3.69 1.35
C LEU A 114 -19.37 2.76 0.30
N ASN A 115 -18.99 1.56 0.73
CA ASN A 115 -18.40 0.50 -0.11
C ASN A 115 -17.06 0.87 -0.76
N ARG A 116 -16.33 1.82 -0.19
CA ARG A 116 -14.97 2.18 -0.64
C ARG A 116 -13.86 1.64 0.26
N GLY A 117 -14.15 0.59 1.03
CA GLY A 117 -13.16 -0.13 1.86
C GLY A 117 -13.12 0.28 3.33
N LEU A 118 -13.86 1.31 3.75
CA LEU A 118 -14.04 1.67 5.16
C LEU A 118 -15.50 1.52 5.58
N PRO A 119 -15.77 1.08 6.84
CA PRO A 119 -17.12 1.03 7.40
C PRO A 119 -17.66 2.45 7.61
N LEU A 120 -19.00 2.59 7.64
CA LEU A 120 -19.65 3.90 7.78
C LEU A 120 -19.26 4.63 9.07
N SER A 121 -19.10 3.91 10.17
CA SER A 121 -18.63 4.47 11.47
C SER A 121 -17.31 5.22 11.31
N ASP A 122 -16.33 4.59 10.67
CA ASP A 122 -15.00 5.15 10.51
C ASP A 122 -15.03 6.36 9.55
N LEU A 123 -15.84 6.28 8.47
CA LEU A 123 -16.05 7.40 7.55
C LEU A 123 -16.68 8.61 8.26
N ILE A 124 -17.61 8.37 9.21
CA ILE A 124 -18.22 9.43 10.00
C ILE A 124 -17.18 10.06 10.93
N GLU A 125 -16.39 9.26 11.65
CA GLU A 125 -15.40 9.80 12.59
C GLU A 125 -14.30 10.60 11.86
N GLU A 126 -13.82 10.11 10.73
CA GLU A 126 -12.88 10.88 9.90
C GLU A 126 -13.51 12.16 9.34
N GLY A 127 -14.79 12.10 8.98
CA GLY A 127 -15.57 13.26 8.59
C GLY A 127 -15.76 14.26 9.74
N ASN A 128 -15.95 13.78 10.97
CA ASN A 128 -16.03 14.60 12.17
C ASN A 128 -14.73 15.37 12.44
N LEU A 129 -13.57 14.74 12.20
CA LEU A 129 -12.28 15.44 12.25
C LEU A 129 -12.19 16.56 11.21
N GLY A 130 -12.73 16.33 10.01
CA GLY A 130 -12.85 17.35 8.98
C GLY A 130 -13.77 18.50 9.40
N LEU A 131 -14.93 18.19 10.01
CA LEU A 131 -15.87 19.19 10.53
C LEU A 131 -15.23 20.05 11.61
N ILE A 132 -14.47 19.45 12.54
CA ILE A 132 -13.77 20.17 13.60
C ILE A 132 -12.80 21.20 13.01
N ARG A 133 -12.00 20.79 12.01
CA ARG A 133 -11.09 21.71 11.29
C ARG A 133 -11.85 22.82 10.57
N ALA A 134 -13.00 22.48 9.97
CA ALA A 134 -13.84 23.47 9.31
C ALA A 134 -14.35 24.53 10.30
N VAL A 135 -14.80 24.15 11.50
CA VAL A 135 -15.24 25.09 12.54
C VAL A 135 -14.11 26.01 12.99
N GLU A 136 -12.88 25.49 13.12
CA GLU A 136 -11.71 26.27 13.52
C GLU A 136 -11.29 27.34 12.49
N LYS A 137 -11.40 26.97 11.20
CA LYS A 137 -10.92 27.81 10.08
C LYS A 137 -12.03 28.63 9.42
N PHE A 138 -13.28 28.49 9.80
CA PHE A 138 -14.40 29.18 9.17
C PHE A 138 -14.39 30.69 9.47
N ASP A 139 -14.55 31.50 8.41
CA ASP A 139 -14.66 32.92 8.48
C ASP A 139 -16.10 33.38 8.16
N PRO A 140 -16.89 33.81 9.20
CA PRO A 140 -18.26 34.21 9.01
C PRO A 140 -18.42 35.54 8.26
N GLU A 141 -17.37 36.35 8.15
CA GLU A 141 -17.44 37.68 7.49
C GLU A 141 -17.46 37.58 5.96
N ARG A 142 -17.17 36.38 5.40
CA ARG A 142 -17.21 36.17 3.96
C ARG A 142 -18.62 36.02 3.38
N GLY A 143 -19.66 35.98 4.21
CA GLY A 143 -21.07 35.91 3.77
C GLY A 143 -21.55 34.55 3.25
N PHE A 144 -20.71 33.52 3.25
CA PHE A 144 -21.09 32.16 2.83
C PHE A 144 -21.65 31.36 4.01
N ARG A 145 -22.54 30.39 3.70
CA ARG A 145 -23.04 29.44 4.69
C ARG A 145 -21.92 28.51 5.16
N PHE A 146 -21.95 28.14 6.43
CA PHE A 146 -20.97 27.22 7.02
C PHE A 146 -20.92 25.88 6.29
N SER A 147 -22.08 25.33 5.90
CA SER A 147 -22.18 24.04 5.20
C SER A 147 -21.38 24.00 3.91
N THR A 148 -21.35 25.08 3.12
CA THR A 148 -20.58 25.16 1.86
C THR A 148 -19.09 24.98 2.11
N TYR A 149 -18.56 25.58 3.15
CA TYR A 149 -17.16 25.47 3.53
C TYR A 149 -16.83 24.12 4.20
N ALA A 150 -17.73 23.65 5.10
CA ALA A 150 -17.53 22.43 5.85
C ALA A 150 -17.50 21.18 4.97
N ILE A 151 -18.33 21.11 3.90
CA ILE A 151 -18.38 19.97 2.97
C ILE A 151 -17.00 19.71 2.36
N TRP A 152 -16.24 20.75 2.04
CA TRP A 152 -14.90 20.61 1.48
C TRP A 152 -13.95 19.92 2.46
N TRP A 153 -13.90 20.37 3.72
CA TRP A 153 -13.03 19.78 4.76
C TRP A 153 -13.44 18.36 5.13
N ILE A 154 -14.76 18.11 5.23
CA ILE A 154 -15.30 16.78 5.52
C ILE A 154 -14.89 15.81 4.40
N ARG A 155 -15.09 16.20 3.14
CA ARG A 155 -14.71 15.41 1.97
C ARG A 155 -13.23 15.11 1.95
N GLN A 156 -12.40 16.13 2.10
CA GLN A 156 -10.95 16.01 2.10
C GLN A 156 -10.45 15.05 3.21
N SER A 157 -11.04 15.12 4.40
CA SER A 157 -10.68 14.24 5.51
C SER A 157 -11.04 12.78 5.21
N ILE A 158 -12.26 12.53 4.72
CA ILE A 158 -12.74 11.20 4.36
C ILE A 158 -11.89 10.61 3.21
N GLU A 159 -11.63 11.36 2.15
CA GLU A 159 -10.83 10.89 1.01
C GLU A 159 -9.40 10.56 1.43
N ARG A 160 -8.81 11.39 2.29
CA ARG A 160 -7.48 11.15 2.85
C ARG A 160 -7.45 9.88 3.72
N ALA A 161 -8.49 9.65 4.53
CA ALA A 161 -8.62 8.45 5.34
C ALA A 161 -8.75 7.19 4.47
N ILE A 162 -9.58 7.23 3.43
CA ILE A 162 -9.73 6.14 2.47
C ILE A 162 -8.36 5.80 1.83
N MET A 163 -7.62 6.79 1.33
CA MET A 163 -6.31 6.55 0.72
C MET A 163 -5.28 5.95 1.69
N ASN A 164 -5.39 6.26 2.98
CA ASN A 164 -4.41 5.84 4.00
C ASN A 164 -4.72 4.50 4.66
N GLN A 165 -6.01 4.13 4.79
CA GLN A 165 -6.44 3.06 5.69
C GLN A 165 -7.08 1.86 4.98
N THR A 166 -7.52 2.01 3.71
CA THR A 166 -8.24 0.92 3.02
C THR A 166 -7.36 -0.23 2.58
N ARG A 167 -6.05 -0.02 2.45
CA ARG A 167 -5.11 -1.02 1.96
C ARG A 167 -4.37 -1.70 3.11
N THR A 168 -4.28 -3.02 3.07
CA THR A 168 -3.48 -3.82 4.03
C THR A 168 -2.01 -3.39 4.00
N ILE A 169 -1.46 -3.20 2.79
CA ILE A 169 -0.14 -2.61 2.60
C ILE A 169 -0.34 -1.15 2.27
N ARG A 170 0.02 -0.27 3.22
CA ARG A 170 -0.13 1.17 3.06
C ARG A 170 0.75 1.71 1.93
N LEU A 171 0.14 2.41 0.98
CA LEU A 171 0.84 3.14 -0.07
C LEU A 171 0.89 4.65 0.24
N PRO A 172 1.95 5.36 -0.17
CA PRO A 172 1.98 6.82 -0.12
C PRO A 172 0.85 7.45 -0.96
N ILE A 173 0.34 8.60 -0.54
CA ILE A 173 -0.82 9.25 -1.17
C ILE A 173 -0.55 9.60 -2.64
N HIS A 174 0.67 10.05 -2.98
CA HIS A 174 1.03 10.37 -4.36
C HIS A 174 0.94 9.13 -5.27
N VAL A 175 1.40 7.96 -4.81
CA VAL A 175 1.29 6.70 -5.56
C VAL A 175 -0.17 6.31 -5.77
N VAL A 176 -1.02 6.45 -4.75
CA VAL A 176 -2.47 6.18 -4.88
C VAL A 176 -3.12 7.13 -5.88
N LYS A 177 -2.73 8.41 -5.88
CA LYS A 177 -3.23 9.38 -6.85
C LYS A 177 -2.81 9.02 -8.28
N GLU A 178 -1.56 8.64 -8.49
CA GLU A 178 -1.06 8.17 -9.80
C GLU A 178 -1.82 6.92 -10.28
N ILE A 179 -1.97 5.90 -9.43
CA ILE A 179 -2.77 4.71 -9.77
C ILE A 179 -4.17 5.10 -10.22
N ASN A 180 -4.80 6.06 -9.52
CA ASN A 180 -6.14 6.53 -9.88
C ASN A 180 -6.17 7.24 -11.25
N VAL A 181 -5.10 7.94 -11.63
CA VAL A 181 -4.97 8.54 -12.98
C VAL A 181 -4.93 7.44 -14.04
N TYR A 182 -4.11 6.40 -13.85
CA TYR A 182 -4.03 5.26 -14.78
C TYR A 182 -5.35 4.50 -14.89
N LEU A 183 -6.04 4.27 -13.75
CA LEU A 183 -7.35 3.61 -13.75
C LEU A 183 -8.43 4.44 -14.46
N LYS A 184 -8.39 5.78 -14.31
CA LYS A 184 -9.29 6.67 -15.06
C LYS A 184 -9.00 6.64 -16.55
N ALA A 185 -7.74 6.66 -16.95
CA ALA A 185 -7.33 6.55 -18.34
C ALA A 185 -7.77 5.21 -18.94
N ALA A 186 -7.53 4.09 -18.23
CA ALA A 186 -8.00 2.77 -18.64
C ALA A 186 -9.53 2.72 -18.82
N LYS A 187 -10.29 3.28 -17.87
CA LYS A 187 -11.75 3.35 -17.97
C LYS A 187 -12.23 4.18 -19.14
N ARG A 188 -11.54 5.29 -19.44
CA ARG A 188 -11.85 6.15 -20.60
C ARG A 188 -11.58 5.43 -21.92
N LEU A 189 -10.43 4.75 -22.02
CA LEU A 189 -10.09 3.94 -23.20
C LEU A 189 -11.06 2.77 -23.39
N ALA A 190 -11.45 2.07 -22.33
CA ALA A 190 -12.44 1.00 -22.40
C ALA A 190 -13.82 1.45 -22.90
N GLN A 191 -14.15 2.75 -22.82
CA GLN A 191 -15.39 3.31 -23.38
C GLN A 191 -15.23 3.66 -24.87
N GLN A 192 -14.00 3.81 -25.37
CA GLN A 192 -13.70 4.23 -26.74
C GLN A 192 -13.26 3.06 -27.62
N LEU A 193 -12.67 2.04 -27.01
CA LEU A 193 -12.19 0.83 -27.68
C LEU A 193 -13.19 -0.31 -27.55
N ASP A 194 -13.27 -1.17 -28.56
CA ASP A 194 -14.12 -2.37 -28.55
C ASP A 194 -13.47 -3.54 -27.78
N HIS A 195 -12.30 -3.33 -27.18
CA HIS A 195 -11.56 -4.32 -26.40
C HIS A 195 -11.01 -3.73 -25.10
N GLU A 196 -10.56 -4.59 -24.18
CA GLU A 196 -9.91 -4.14 -22.95
C GLU A 196 -8.60 -3.41 -23.26
N PRO A 197 -8.37 -2.19 -22.71
CA PRO A 197 -7.17 -1.41 -22.98
C PRO A 197 -5.93 -2.11 -22.46
N THR A 198 -4.90 -2.17 -23.28
CA THR A 198 -3.58 -2.68 -22.92
C THR A 198 -2.77 -1.66 -22.13
N THR A 199 -1.67 -2.11 -21.51
CA THR A 199 -0.74 -1.20 -20.83
C THR A 199 -0.06 -0.23 -21.79
N GLU A 200 0.06 -0.59 -23.07
CA GLU A 200 0.63 0.23 -24.14
C GLU A 200 -0.34 1.34 -24.53
N ASP A 201 -1.63 1.04 -24.69
CA ASP A 201 -2.66 2.04 -25.00
C ASP A 201 -2.77 3.12 -23.90
N ILE A 202 -2.64 2.69 -22.63
CA ILE A 202 -2.66 3.62 -21.48
C ILE A 202 -1.39 4.48 -21.46
N ALA A 203 -0.24 3.89 -21.80
CA ALA A 203 1.05 4.58 -21.88
C ALA A 203 1.03 5.66 -22.96
N ASP A 204 0.49 5.33 -24.13
CA ASP A 204 0.35 6.26 -25.27
C ASP A 204 -0.61 7.41 -24.95
N LEU A 205 -1.73 7.14 -24.26
CA LEU A 205 -2.67 8.19 -23.85
C LEU A 205 -2.06 9.18 -22.85
N LEU A 206 -1.23 8.68 -21.93
CA LEU A 206 -0.66 9.48 -20.83
C LEU A 206 0.76 9.99 -21.14
N ASP A 207 1.34 9.63 -22.30
CA ASP A 207 2.71 9.95 -22.71
C ASP A 207 3.76 9.51 -21.65
N LYS A 208 3.59 8.28 -21.13
CA LYS A 208 4.44 7.67 -20.10
C LYS A 208 5.01 6.32 -20.57
N PRO A 209 6.18 5.90 -20.06
CA PRO A 209 6.76 4.60 -20.43
C PRO A 209 5.87 3.43 -19.96
N SER A 210 5.63 2.45 -20.84
CA SER A 210 4.78 1.28 -20.58
C SER A 210 5.21 0.47 -19.35
N GLY A 211 6.52 0.42 -19.07
CA GLY A 211 7.07 -0.23 -17.88
C GLY A 211 6.62 0.43 -16.55
N GLU A 212 6.49 1.77 -16.54
CA GLU A 212 5.99 2.50 -15.38
C GLU A 212 4.50 2.24 -15.16
N VAL A 213 3.70 2.30 -16.23
CA VAL A 213 2.27 1.98 -16.19
C VAL A 213 2.04 0.57 -15.65
N LYS A 214 2.76 -0.43 -16.18
CA LYS A 214 2.67 -1.81 -15.71
C LYS A 214 3.02 -1.95 -14.23
N ARG A 215 4.08 -1.28 -13.76
CA ARG A 215 4.49 -1.29 -12.36
C ARG A 215 3.41 -0.67 -11.47
N MET A 216 2.84 0.46 -11.87
CA MET A 216 1.83 1.17 -11.08
C MET A 216 0.50 0.42 -11.02
N LEU A 217 0.09 -0.20 -12.11
CA LEU A 217 -1.11 -1.05 -12.13
C LEU A 217 -0.93 -2.29 -11.24
N GLY A 218 0.26 -2.93 -11.23
CA GLY A 218 0.58 -4.02 -10.32
C GLY A 218 0.53 -3.63 -8.84
N LEU A 219 0.94 -2.40 -8.48
CA LEU A 219 0.76 -1.87 -7.13
C LEU A 219 -0.72 -1.61 -6.78
N GLY A 220 -1.58 -1.49 -7.80
CA GLY A 220 -3.02 -1.31 -7.66
C GLY A 220 -3.76 -2.57 -7.23
N GLU A 221 -3.18 -3.76 -7.39
CA GLU A 221 -3.81 -5.03 -7.07
C GLU A 221 -4.14 -5.17 -5.58
N HIS A 222 -5.25 -5.85 -5.30
CA HIS A 222 -5.69 -6.10 -3.94
C HIS A 222 -5.08 -7.38 -3.40
N THR A 223 -4.68 -7.36 -2.13
CA THR A 223 -4.26 -8.55 -1.40
C THR A 223 -5.47 -9.44 -1.08
N ALA A 224 -5.32 -10.74 -1.26
CA ALA A 224 -6.32 -11.73 -0.86
C ALA A 224 -5.89 -12.44 0.45
N SER A 225 -6.86 -12.91 1.23
CA SER A 225 -6.56 -13.72 2.41
C SER A 225 -6.12 -15.12 1.99
N ILE A 226 -5.06 -15.63 2.62
CA ILE A 226 -4.56 -17.00 2.44
C ILE A 226 -5.57 -18.02 2.97
N ASP A 227 -6.35 -17.66 4.00
CA ASP A 227 -7.35 -18.52 4.61
C ASP A 227 -8.68 -18.57 3.82
N THR A 228 -8.73 -17.93 2.66
CA THR A 228 -9.93 -17.98 1.81
C THR A 228 -10.16 -19.41 1.33
N ALA A 229 -11.38 -19.92 1.51
CA ALA A 229 -11.79 -21.22 1.00
C ALA A 229 -11.67 -21.24 -0.55
N TYR A 230 -11.03 -22.29 -1.08
CA TYR A 230 -10.79 -22.43 -2.50
C TYR A 230 -11.70 -23.51 -3.09
N GLY A 231 -12.55 -23.09 -4.03
CA GLY A 231 -13.44 -24.01 -4.74
C GLY A 231 -14.79 -24.21 -4.03
N LYS A 232 -15.46 -25.34 -4.35
CA LYS A 232 -16.75 -25.71 -3.78
C LYS A 232 -16.64 -26.43 -2.43
N ASP A 233 -15.45 -26.93 -2.10
CA ASP A 233 -15.16 -27.57 -0.83
C ASP A 233 -14.69 -26.52 0.17
N THR A 234 -15.44 -26.32 1.24
CA THR A 234 -15.14 -25.36 2.31
C THR A 234 -13.93 -25.75 3.17
N ASP A 235 -13.47 -27.00 3.07
CA ASP A 235 -12.36 -27.54 3.89
C ASP A 235 -10.97 -27.31 3.26
N ARG A 236 -10.89 -26.77 2.05
CA ARG A 236 -9.61 -26.49 1.38
C ARG A 236 -9.34 -25.00 1.31
N HIS A 237 -8.26 -24.59 1.93
CA HIS A 237 -7.81 -23.20 1.92
C HIS A 237 -6.81 -22.92 0.80
N LEU A 238 -6.67 -21.65 0.43
CA LEU A 238 -5.68 -21.23 -0.57
C LEU A 238 -4.26 -21.58 -0.13
N VAL A 239 -3.98 -21.55 1.18
CA VAL A 239 -2.67 -21.91 1.77
C VAL A 239 -2.24 -23.32 1.41
N ASP A 240 -3.18 -24.29 1.33
CA ASP A 240 -2.86 -25.70 1.01
C ASP A 240 -2.36 -25.90 -0.43
N ARG A 241 -2.53 -24.89 -1.28
CA ARG A 241 -2.10 -24.92 -2.68
C ARG A 241 -0.82 -24.15 -2.96
N LEU A 242 -0.43 -23.28 -2.04
CA LEU A 242 0.80 -22.52 -2.20
C LEU A 242 1.99 -23.42 -1.94
N ARG A 243 2.88 -23.49 -2.92
CA ARG A 243 4.17 -24.18 -2.76
C ARG A 243 5.07 -23.33 -1.86
N ASP A 244 5.74 -23.97 -0.92
CA ASP A 244 6.83 -23.35 -0.17
C ASP A 244 8.07 -23.29 -1.08
N GLU A 245 8.39 -22.08 -1.55
CA GLU A 245 9.54 -21.85 -2.42
C GLU A 245 10.89 -21.97 -1.66
N ALA A 246 10.86 -21.87 -0.34
CA ALA A 246 12.04 -22.02 0.51
C ALA A 246 12.29 -23.49 0.91
N ALA A 247 11.35 -24.38 0.67
CA ALA A 247 11.52 -25.80 0.93
C ALA A 247 12.55 -26.39 -0.03
N GLU A 248 13.64 -26.86 0.51
CA GLU A 248 14.66 -27.58 -0.24
C GLU A 248 14.09 -28.92 -0.79
N ASP A 249 14.38 -29.22 -2.04
CA ASP A 249 14.00 -30.50 -2.60
C ASP A 249 14.67 -31.64 -1.81
N PRO A 250 13.92 -32.66 -1.36
CA PRO A 250 14.52 -33.83 -0.71
C PRO A 250 15.63 -34.50 -1.54
N ALA A 251 15.55 -34.43 -2.86
CA ALA A 251 16.59 -34.96 -3.74
C ALA A 251 17.89 -34.13 -3.62
N ASP A 252 17.79 -32.82 -3.58
CA ASP A 252 18.95 -31.94 -3.41
C ASP A 252 19.62 -32.13 -2.05
N LYS A 253 18.81 -32.35 -0.97
CA LYS A 253 19.36 -32.67 0.37
C LYS A 253 20.16 -33.96 0.38
N ILE A 254 19.66 -35.04 -0.25
CA ILE A 254 20.36 -36.30 -0.33
C ILE A 254 21.68 -36.10 -1.09
N GLN A 255 21.63 -35.39 -2.22
CA GLN A 255 22.82 -35.08 -2.99
C GLN A 255 23.86 -34.28 -2.21
N ASP A 256 23.44 -33.28 -1.45
CA ASP A 256 24.32 -32.49 -0.59
C ASP A 256 24.96 -33.30 0.54
N ASP A 257 24.20 -34.22 1.16
CA ASP A 257 24.72 -35.13 2.19
C ASP A 257 25.70 -36.16 1.59
N ASP A 258 25.45 -36.67 0.40
CA ASP A 258 26.37 -37.55 -0.33
C ASP A 258 27.66 -36.81 -0.70
N ILE A 259 27.56 -35.56 -1.16
CA ILE A 259 28.73 -34.70 -1.46
C ILE A 259 29.53 -34.43 -0.18
N ARG A 260 28.88 -34.09 0.93
CA ARG A 260 29.54 -33.85 2.23
C ARG A 260 30.26 -35.11 2.74
N SER A 261 29.62 -36.26 2.59
CA SER A 261 30.20 -37.55 2.97
C SER A 261 31.38 -37.92 2.08
N GLY A 262 31.22 -37.72 0.78
CA GLY A 262 32.30 -37.89 -0.19
C GLY A 262 33.50 -36.99 0.05
N LEU A 263 33.23 -35.71 0.37
CA LEU A 263 34.26 -34.71 0.67
C LEU A 263 35.14 -35.15 1.85
N LYS A 264 34.57 -35.73 2.92
CA LYS A 264 35.34 -36.30 4.03
C LYS A 264 36.31 -37.36 3.58
N HIS A 265 35.81 -38.30 2.77
CA HIS A 265 36.60 -39.40 2.23
C HIS A 265 37.75 -38.90 1.30
N TRP A 266 37.47 -37.90 0.44
CA TRP A 266 38.48 -37.34 -0.46
C TRP A 266 39.55 -36.53 0.32
N LEU A 267 39.20 -35.84 1.36
CA LEU A 267 40.12 -35.13 2.23
C LEU A 267 41.05 -36.12 2.97
N GLU A 268 40.59 -37.31 3.32
CA GLU A 268 41.43 -38.36 3.92
C GLU A 268 42.53 -38.89 3.00
N LYS A 269 42.35 -38.81 1.68
CA LYS A 269 43.35 -39.21 0.67
C LYS A 269 44.45 -38.18 0.50
N LEU A 270 44.32 -36.98 1.02
CA LEU A 270 45.37 -35.97 1.00
C LEU A 270 46.44 -36.19 2.08
N SER A 271 47.65 -35.65 1.85
CA SER A 271 48.64 -35.62 2.89
C SER A 271 48.21 -34.76 4.10
N GLY A 272 48.66 -35.07 5.31
CA GLY A 272 48.22 -34.36 6.52
C GLY A 272 48.44 -32.84 6.50
N LYS A 273 49.51 -32.37 5.81
CA LYS A 273 49.76 -30.93 5.62
C LYS A 273 48.78 -30.28 4.63
N GLN A 274 48.45 -30.96 3.54
CA GLN A 274 47.52 -30.49 2.54
C GLN A 274 46.10 -30.43 3.12
N ARG A 275 45.70 -31.49 3.83
CA ARG A 275 44.41 -31.56 4.52
C ARG A 275 44.25 -30.44 5.52
N ALA A 276 45.27 -30.22 6.40
CA ALA A 276 45.24 -29.16 7.40
C ALA A 276 45.14 -27.75 6.80
N VAL A 277 45.74 -27.50 5.63
CA VAL A 277 45.60 -26.22 4.91
C VAL A 277 44.22 -26.04 4.33
N VAL A 278 43.67 -27.08 3.68
CA VAL A 278 42.33 -27.03 3.04
C VAL A 278 41.25 -26.87 4.10
N GLU A 279 41.26 -27.65 5.18
CA GLU A 279 40.27 -27.58 6.25
C GLU A 279 40.18 -26.17 6.86
N ARG A 280 41.33 -25.54 7.20
CA ARG A 280 41.35 -24.19 7.78
C ARG A 280 41.01 -23.10 6.78
N ARG A 281 41.43 -23.28 5.54
CA ARG A 281 41.21 -22.28 4.50
C ARG A 281 39.73 -22.17 4.10
N PHE A 282 39.03 -23.29 4.06
CA PHE A 282 37.63 -23.39 3.61
C PHE A 282 36.63 -23.59 4.78
N GLY A 283 37.10 -23.67 6.01
CA GLY A 283 36.23 -23.82 7.17
C GLY A 283 35.54 -25.21 7.21
N LEU A 284 36.32 -26.28 6.95
CA LEU A 284 35.83 -27.65 6.98
C LEU A 284 36.14 -28.29 8.35
N HIS A 285 35.32 -29.28 8.76
CA HIS A 285 35.52 -30.04 10.02
C HIS A 285 35.69 -29.14 11.27
N ASP A 286 34.73 -28.26 11.52
CA ASP A 286 34.67 -27.37 12.70
C ASP A 286 35.75 -26.26 12.75
N TYR A 287 36.52 -26.06 11.69
CA TYR A 287 37.36 -24.90 11.55
C TYR A 287 36.65 -23.70 10.98
N GLU A 288 36.98 -22.50 11.43
CA GLU A 288 36.51 -21.26 10.80
C GLU A 288 37.32 -20.96 9.53
N CYS A 289 36.68 -20.38 8.53
CA CYS A 289 37.30 -19.97 7.28
C CYS A 289 38.38 -18.90 7.56
N SER A 290 39.68 -19.24 7.33
CA SER A 290 40.81 -18.39 7.61
C SER A 290 41.51 -17.86 6.37
N THR A 291 42.19 -16.71 6.46
CA THR A 291 42.99 -16.15 5.38
C THR A 291 44.30 -16.96 5.20
N LEU A 292 44.94 -16.85 4.01
CA LEU A 292 46.24 -17.50 3.78
C LEU A 292 47.30 -17.12 4.83
N GLU A 293 47.21 -15.90 5.34
CA GLU A 293 48.09 -15.37 6.35
C GLU A 293 47.84 -15.97 7.75
N GLY A 294 46.52 -16.09 8.09
CA GLY A 294 46.09 -16.76 9.33
C GLY A 294 46.56 -18.21 9.37
N VAL A 295 46.30 -18.96 8.28
CA VAL A 295 46.74 -20.37 8.16
C VAL A 295 48.25 -20.49 8.19
N ALA A 296 49.02 -19.53 7.61
CA ALA A 296 50.47 -19.49 7.65
C ALA A 296 51.01 -19.29 9.08
N GLN A 297 50.38 -18.42 9.85
CA GLN A 297 50.73 -18.20 11.26
C GLN A 297 50.49 -19.45 12.13
N GLU A 298 49.31 -20.10 11.96
CA GLU A 298 48.98 -21.31 12.71
C GLU A 298 49.89 -22.49 12.40
N LEU A 299 50.26 -22.68 11.13
CA LEU A 299 51.08 -23.81 10.70
C LEU A 299 52.59 -23.54 10.75
N GLY A 300 52.98 -22.31 11.10
CA GLY A 300 54.38 -21.91 11.18
C GLY A 300 55.13 -21.91 9.84
N VAL A 301 54.42 -21.57 8.75
CA VAL A 301 54.96 -21.55 7.38
C VAL A 301 54.74 -20.19 6.73
N THR A 302 55.42 -19.93 5.61
CA THR A 302 55.20 -18.67 4.87
C THR A 302 53.87 -18.67 4.11
N ARG A 303 53.24 -17.50 3.94
CA ARG A 303 52.03 -17.31 3.17
C ARG A 303 52.10 -17.95 1.76
N GLU A 304 53.23 -17.76 1.09
CA GLU A 304 53.45 -18.32 -0.25
C GLU A 304 53.52 -19.85 -0.22
N ARG A 305 54.11 -20.42 0.84
CA ARG A 305 54.13 -21.88 1.01
C ARG A 305 52.73 -22.47 1.22
N VAL A 306 51.88 -21.78 1.99
CA VAL A 306 50.47 -22.17 2.16
C VAL A 306 49.73 -22.13 0.80
N ARG A 307 49.96 -21.08 0.01
CA ARG A 307 49.36 -20.97 -1.33
C ARG A 307 49.76 -22.12 -2.26
N GLN A 308 51.04 -22.48 -2.26
CA GLN A 308 51.53 -23.62 -3.04
C GLN A 308 50.93 -24.94 -2.58
N ILE A 309 50.84 -25.18 -1.26
CA ILE A 309 50.23 -26.39 -0.70
C ILE A 309 48.74 -26.44 -1.07
N GLN A 310 48.04 -25.30 -1.01
CA GLN A 310 46.65 -25.21 -1.37
C GLN A 310 46.42 -25.58 -2.87
N ILE A 311 47.21 -25.03 -3.79
CA ILE A 311 47.11 -25.33 -5.23
C ILE A 311 47.32 -26.81 -5.45
N ASN A 312 48.43 -27.38 -4.94
CA ASN A 312 48.70 -28.79 -5.11
C ASN A 312 47.65 -29.72 -4.48
N ALA A 313 47.04 -29.30 -3.37
CA ALA A 313 45.96 -30.03 -2.72
C ALA A 313 44.67 -30.02 -3.59
N LEU A 314 44.32 -28.87 -4.17
CA LEU A 314 43.17 -28.76 -5.06
C LEU A 314 43.34 -29.53 -6.37
N GLU A 315 44.56 -29.53 -6.94
CA GLU A 315 44.89 -30.35 -8.10
C GLU A 315 44.73 -31.84 -7.80
N GLN A 316 45.25 -32.29 -6.65
CA GLN A 316 45.13 -33.71 -6.24
C GLN A 316 43.64 -34.07 -5.97
N LEU A 317 42.88 -33.19 -5.34
CA LEU A 317 41.43 -33.41 -5.15
C LEU A 317 40.72 -33.52 -6.49
N ARG A 318 41.07 -32.71 -7.47
CA ARG A 318 40.50 -32.77 -8.82
C ARG A 318 40.82 -34.11 -9.49
N ASP A 319 42.08 -34.56 -9.41
CA ASP A 319 42.47 -35.84 -9.97
C ASP A 319 41.77 -37.05 -9.30
N ILE A 320 41.49 -36.95 -8.00
CA ILE A 320 40.73 -37.96 -7.25
C ILE A 320 39.27 -37.98 -7.74
N LEU A 321 38.65 -36.82 -7.88
CA LEU A 321 37.25 -36.66 -8.33
C LEU A 321 37.08 -37.22 -9.79
N GLU A 322 38.02 -36.88 -10.69
CA GLU A 322 37.99 -37.34 -12.06
C GLU A 322 38.13 -38.85 -12.14
N LYS A 323 38.98 -39.46 -11.28
CA LYS A 323 39.13 -40.95 -11.21
C LYS A 323 37.88 -41.65 -10.66
N GLU A 324 37.13 -40.99 -9.79
CA GLU A 324 35.88 -41.53 -9.25
C GLU A 324 34.68 -41.23 -10.16
N GLY A 325 34.90 -40.57 -11.30
CA GLY A 325 33.87 -40.36 -12.34
C GLY A 325 33.02 -39.09 -12.12
N PHE A 326 33.41 -38.21 -11.21
CA PHE A 326 32.74 -36.94 -11.01
C PHE A 326 33.32 -35.89 -11.98
N SER A 327 32.46 -35.30 -12.81
CA SER A 327 32.82 -34.16 -13.64
C SER A 327 32.50 -32.84 -12.93
N PRO A 328 33.25 -31.76 -13.19
CA PRO A 328 32.93 -30.43 -12.62
C PRO A 328 31.50 -29.96 -12.89
N ASP A 329 30.95 -30.33 -14.04
CA ASP A 329 29.60 -29.95 -14.46
C ASP A 329 28.47 -30.66 -13.65
N ALA A 330 28.82 -31.73 -12.92
CA ALA A 330 27.87 -32.44 -12.07
C ALA A 330 27.57 -31.69 -10.74
N PHE A 331 28.46 -30.78 -10.31
CA PHE A 331 28.35 -30.06 -9.07
C PHE A 331 27.78 -28.61 -9.21
N PHE A 332 27.76 -28.08 -10.44
CA PHE A 332 27.30 -26.74 -10.72
C PHE A 332 26.06 -26.79 -11.63
N ARG A 333 24.92 -27.15 -11.05
CA ARG A 333 23.61 -27.00 -11.70
C ARG A 333 22.86 -25.81 -11.18
#